data_828bb4a856db74ac9f755016ef8e674a
#
_entry.id   828bb4a856db74ac9f755016ef8e674a
#
_cell.length_a   1.000
_cell.length_b   1.000
_cell.length_c   1.000
_cell.angle_alpha   90.00
_cell.angle_beta   90.00
_cell.angle_gamma   90.00
#
_symmetry.space_group_name_H-M   'P 1'
#
loop_
_entity.id
_entity.type
_entity.pdbx_description
1 polymer ?
#
loop_
_entity_poly.entity_id
_entity_poly.type
_entity_poly.pdbx_seq_one_letter_code
_entity_poly.pdbx_strand_id
1 'polypeptide(L)'
;AQAQGHLATFKAELDSNRLLREDFPTLVEPRTRGRGSVMADRVSLYHAASGFVFAAAGMDSSNLGMKVGDRRPDLIILDDIEPHEARYSGALAEKRLQTLREAILPLNIYAHVILVGTVTMQGSIVHQIVKRARGEFDEGPDDPTLWVEEEKIAARHWLPILTTPSGE
;
A
#
# COMPACT_ATOMS: atom_id res chain seq x y z
N ALA A 1 6.27 -8.77 -7.66
CA ALA A 1 6.88 -8.09 -8.81
C ALA A 1 6.55 -6.60 -8.81
N GLN A 2 5.28 -6.18 -8.74
CA GLN A 2 4.84 -4.77 -8.86
C GLN A 2 5.42 -3.88 -7.75
N ALA A 3 5.25 -4.21 -6.48
CA ALA A 3 5.78 -3.44 -5.36
C ALA A 3 7.32 -3.22 -5.43
N GLN A 4 8.06 -4.22 -5.90
CA GLN A 4 9.51 -4.08 -6.14
C GLN A 4 9.82 -3.14 -7.31
N GLY A 5 8.96 -3.10 -8.33
CA GLY A 5 9.04 -2.13 -9.42
C GLY A 5 8.89 -0.69 -8.92
N HIS A 6 7.92 -0.43 -8.05
CA HIS A 6 7.75 0.89 -7.43
C HIS A 6 8.96 1.32 -6.61
N LEU A 7 9.55 0.41 -5.83
CA LEU A 7 10.79 0.71 -5.10
C LEU A 7 11.97 0.98 -6.04
N ALA A 8 12.07 0.24 -7.15
CA ALA A 8 13.12 0.48 -8.14
C ALA A 8 12.99 1.86 -8.79
N THR A 9 11.76 2.25 -9.17
CA THR A 9 11.46 3.60 -9.69
C THR A 9 11.77 4.69 -8.66
N PHE A 10 11.38 4.47 -7.40
CA PHE A 10 11.70 5.41 -6.32
C PHE A 10 13.22 5.59 -6.17
N LYS A 11 14.01 4.52 -6.18
CA LYS A 11 15.47 4.60 -6.13
C LYS A 11 16.04 5.34 -7.34
N ALA A 12 15.54 5.08 -8.54
CA ALA A 12 15.96 5.80 -9.75
C ALA A 12 15.72 7.31 -9.64
N GLU A 13 14.59 7.73 -9.05
CA GLU A 13 14.31 9.13 -8.76
C GLU A 13 15.31 9.73 -7.75
N LEU A 14 15.64 9.01 -6.67
CA LEU A 14 16.65 9.48 -5.72
C LEU A 14 18.03 9.66 -6.37
N ASP A 15 18.38 8.77 -7.32
CA ASP A 15 19.66 8.82 -8.02
C ASP A 15 19.74 9.94 -9.06
N SER A 16 18.65 10.23 -9.77
CA SER A 16 18.63 11.11 -10.95
C SER A 16 18.06 12.49 -10.66
N ASN A 17 17.20 12.65 -9.67
CA ASN A 17 16.49 13.90 -9.42
C ASN A 17 17.37 14.88 -8.62
N ARG A 18 17.87 15.92 -9.33
CA ARG A 18 18.74 16.93 -8.75
C ARG A 18 18.06 17.71 -7.63
N LEU A 19 16.78 18.03 -7.75
CA LEU A 19 16.05 18.79 -6.73
C LEU A 19 15.92 18.00 -5.43
N LEU A 20 15.61 16.71 -5.52
CA LEU A 20 15.57 15.84 -4.33
C LEU A 20 16.93 15.78 -3.63
N ARG A 21 18.02 15.78 -4.38
CA ARG A 21 19.38 15.76 -3.84
C ARG A 21 19.77 17.08 -3.17
N GLU A 22 19.32 18.19 -3.74
CA GLU A 22 19.56 19.52 -3.19
C GLU A 22 18.72 19.76 -1.92
N ASP A 23 17.42 19.43 -1.95
CA ASP A 23 16.49 19.73 -0.86
C ASP A 23 16.51 18.66 0.25
N PHE A 24 16.79 17.41 -0.08
CA PHE A 24 16.73 16.27 0.84
C PHE A 24 17.98 15.38 0.76
N PRO A 25 19.21 15.90 0.95
CA PRO A 25 20.44 15.14 0.74
C PRO A 25 20.52 13.86 1.58
N THR A 26 20.07 13.89 2.84
CA THR A 26 20.08 12.73 3.73
C THR A 26 19.03 11.67 3.39
N LEU A 27 18.02 12.02 2.60
CA LEU A 27 17.05 11.06 2.05
C LEU A 27 17.65 10.31 0.87
N VAL A 28 18.41 11.02 0.03
CA VAL A 28 19.03 10.45 -1.19
C VAL A 28 20.22 9.57 -0.84
N GLU A 29 20.96 9.90 0.21
CA GLU A 29 22.10 9.12 0.64
C GLU A 29 21.66 7.82 1.33
N PRO A 30 22.13 6.63 0.86
CA PRO A 30 21.86 5.39 1.55
C PRO A 30 22.62 5.33 2.89
N ARG A 31 22.01 4.75 3.90
CA ARG A 31 22.62 4.58 5.22
C ARG A 31 23.80 3.60 5.15
N THR A 32 24.94 4.03 5.66
CA THR A 32 26.15 3.20 5.74
C THR A 32 26.42 2.73 7.17
N ARG A 33 27.10 1.59 7.30
CA ARG A 33 27.68 1.12 8.56
C ARG A 33 29.04 1.75 8.75
N GLY A 34 29.58 1.75 9.99
CA GLY A 34 30.84 2.37 10.36
C GLY A 34 32.12 1.94 9.61
N ARG A 35 32.03 1.12 8.60
CA ARG A 35 33.08 0.72 7.66
C ARG A 35 32.75 1.02 6.20
N GLY A 36 31.78 1.92 5.95
CA GLY A 36 31.40 2.35 4.59
C GLY A 36 30.53 1.36 3.81
N SER A 37 30.15 0.19 4.39
CA SER A 37 29.23 -0.72 3.72
C SER A 37 27.78 -0.22 3.82
N VAL A 38 27.07 -0.18 2.70
CA VAL A 38 25.64 0.20 2.64
C VAL A 38 24.80 -0.76 3.47
N MET A 39 23.97 -0.23 4.39
CA MET A 39 23.24 -1.05 5.35
C MET A 39 22.11 -1.85 4.74
N ALA A 40 21.39 -1.34 3.80
CA ALA A 40 20.31 -2.05 3.11
C ALA A 40 19.91 -1.33 1.83
N ASP A 41 20.61 -1.61 0.76
CA ASP A 41 20.14 -1.37 -0.59
C ASP A 41 19.84 -2.73 -1.24
N ARG A 42 18.65 -3.23 -0.98
CA ARG A 42 18.15 -4.51 -1.50
C ARG A 42 17.03 -4.26 -2.48
N VAL A 43 16.70 -5.26 -3.28
CA VAL A 43 15.58 -5.24 -4.23
C VAL A 43 14.24 -4.89 -3.57
N SER A 44 14.10 -5.19 -2.28
CA SER A 44 12.87 -4.98 -1.50
C SER A 44 12.98 -3.96 -0.37
N LEU A 45 14.16 -3.30 -0.20
CA LEU A 45 14.38 -2.39 0.92
C LEU A 45 15.35 -1.28 0.53
N TYR A 46 15.00 -0.04 0.86
CA TYR A 46 15.87 1.13 0.86
C TYR A 46 15.93 1.74 2.26
N HIS A 47 17.13 2.07 2.74
CA HIS A 47 17.33 2.71 4.03
C HIS A 47 18.23 3.94 3.85
N ALA A 48 17.66 5.11 4.03
CA ALA A 48 18.36 6.40 3.88
C ALA A 48 19.20 6.78 5.09
N ALA A 49 20.19 7.67 4.90
CA ALA A 49 20.99 8.23 5.97
C ALA A 49 20.14 9.01 6.99
N SER A 50 19.05 9.65 6.57
CA SER A 50 18.06 10.28 7.43
C SER A 50 17.35 9.35 8.41
N GLY A 51 17.44 8.02 8.18
CA GLY A 51 16.67 7.01 8.91
C GLY A 51 15.32 6.68 8.26
N PHE A 52 14.97 7.31 7.14
CA PHE A 52 13.82 6.91 6.33
C PHE A 52 14.03 5.50 5.78
N VAL A 53 12.98 4.70 5.79
CA VAL A 53 12.99 3.34 5.24
C VAL A 53 11.82 3.15 4.30
N PHE A 54 12.10 2.68 3.10
CA PHE A 54 11.09 2.22 2.17
C PHE A 54 11.26 0.72 1.94
N ALA A 55 10.24 -0.04 2.28
CA ALA A 55 10.19 -1.48 2.08
C ALA A 55 9.03 -1.84 1.14
N ALA A 56 9.29 -2.73 0.19
CA ALA A 56 8.29 -3.18 -0.78
C ALA A 56 8.04 -4.69 -0.63
N ALA A 57 6.78 -5.07 -0.48
CA ALA A 57 6.35 -6.46 -0.36
C ALA A 57 5.09 -6.73 -1.17
N GLY A 58 4.95 -7.93 -1.69
CA GLY A 58 3.68 -8.39 -2.25
C GLY A 58 2.77 -8.95 -1.17
N MET A 59 1.46 -8.89 -1.37
CA MET A 59 0.46 -9.44 -0.44
C MET A 59 0.65 -10.94 -0.15
N ASP A 60 1.20 -11.69 -1.11
CA ASP A 60 1.43 -13.13 -0.98
C ASP A 60 2.84 -13.46 -0.44
N SER A 61 3.62 -12.43 -0.03
CA SER A 61 4.97 -12.67 0.48
C SER A 61 4.93 -13.12 1.94
N SER A 62 5.80 -14.08 2.29
CA SER A 62 5.99 -14.54 3.67
C SER A 62 6.56 -13.48 4.61
N ASN A 63 6.94 -12.32 4.09
CA ASN A 63 7.62 -11.24 4.82
C ASN A 63 6.68 -10.09 5.23
N LEU A 64 5.36 -10.34 5.35
CA LEU A 64 4.40 -9.32 5.79
C LEU A 64 4.67 -8.76 7.20
N GLY A 65 5.42 -9.48 8.03
CA GLY A 65 5.84 -9.03 9.36
C GLY A 65 7.06 -8.10 9.39
N MET A 66 7.24 -7.23 8.38
CA MET A 66 8.45 -6.41 8.25
C MET A 66 8.73 -5.52 9.45
N LYS A 67 9.90 -5.74 10.02
CA LYS A 67 10.56 -4.84 10.97
C LYS A 67 11.89 -4.37 10.40
N VAL A 68 12.23 -3.11 10.58
CA VAL A 68 13.57 -2.61 10.33
C VAL A 68 14.16 -2.10 11.64
N GLY A 69 15.05 -2.90 12.22
CA GLY A 69 15.44 -2.73 13.60
C GLY A 69 14.26 -2.95 14.53
N ASP A 70 14.00 -1.98 15.41
CA ASP A 70 12.86 -2.01 16.36
C ASP A 70 11.62 -1.27 15.83
N ARG A 71 11.70 -0.71 14.63
CA ARG A 71 10.62 0.12 14.06
C ARG A 71 9.67 -0.71 13.19
N ARG A 72 8.40 -0.43 13.34
CA ARG A 72 7.33 -0.84 12.46
C ARG A 72 6.98 0.29 11.49
N PRO A 73 6.30 0.02 10.37
CA PRO A 73 5.96 1.07 9.40
C PRO A 73 5.04 2.12 10.04
N ASP A 74 5.32 3.40 9.80
CA ASP A 74 4.46 4.53 10.18
C ASP A 74 3.45 4.86 9.07
N LEU A 75 3.76 4.45 7.84
CA LEU A 75 2.91 4.56 6.66
C LEU A 75 2.89 3.24 5.90
N ILE A 76 1.70 2.78 5.56
CA ILE A 76 1.46 1.59 4.73
C ILE A 76 0.69 2.03 3.50
N ILE A 77 1.25 1.81 2.32
CA ILE A 77 0.59 2.08 1.05
C ILE A 77 0.24 0.75 0.40
N LEU A 78 -1.04 0.53 0.19
CA LEU A 78 -1.61 -0.63 -0.48
C LEU A 78 -2.02 -0.17 -1.88
N ASP A 79 -1.22 -0.54 -2.87
CA ASP A 79 -1.41 -0.13 -4.25
C ASP A 79 -1.82 -1.32 -5.10
N ASP A 80 -3.03 -1.24 -5.65
CA ASP A 80 -3.63 -2.22 -6.56
C ASP A 80 -3.51 -3.68 -6.06
N ILE A 81 -3.91 -3.88 -4.81
CA ILE A 81 -3.74 -5.17 -4.10
C ILE A 81 -4.62 -6.30 -4.64
N GLU A 82 -5.55 -5.99 -5.54
CA GLU A 82 -6.49 -6.93 -6.13
C GLU A 82 -6.15 -7.18 -7.61
N PRO A 83 -6.05 -8.45 -8.05
CA PRO A 83 -5.75 -8.78 -9.44
C PRO A 83 -6.92 -8.45 -10.36
N HIS A 84 -6.65 -8.39 -11.65
CA HIS A 84 -7.68 -8.23 -12.68
C HIS A 84 -8.76 -9.34 -12.60
N GLU A 85 -10.00 -8.97 -12.92
CA GLU A 85 -11.22 -9.77 -12.82
C GLU A 85 -11.09 -11.21 -13.35
N ALA A 86 -10.43 -11.41 -14.49
CA ALA A 86 -10.26 -12.75 -15.09
C ALA A 86 -9.47 -13.75 -14.21
N ARG A 87 -8.80 -13.30 -13.16
CA ARG A 87 -8.00 -14.14 -12.24
C ARG A 87 -8.44 -14.02 -10.79
N TYR A 88 -9.54 -13.32 -10.55
CA TYR A 88 -10.01 -13.04 -9.21
C TYR A 88 -11.29 -13.82 -8.91
N SER A 89 -11.34 -14.45 -7.77
CA SER A 89 -12.51 -15.19 -7.28
C SER A 89 -12.90 -14.73 -5.90
N GLY A 90 -14.13 -14.97 -5.49
CA GLY A 90 -14.60 -14.63 -4.14
C GLY A 90 -13.71 -15.23 -3.04
N ALA A 91 -13.30 -16.49 -3.19
CA ALA A 91 -12.40 -17.16 -2.24
C ALA A 91 -11.01 -16.48 -2.16
N LEU A 92 -10.51 -15.96 -3.29
CA LEU A 92 -9.25 -15.22 -3.30
C LEU A 92 -9.41 -13.83 -2.68
N ALA A 93 -10.55 -13.18 -2.91
CA ALA A 93 -10.88 -11.90 -2.29
C ALA A 93 -10.95 -12.04 -0.77
N GLU A 94 -11.63 -13.06 -0.27
CA GLU A 94 -11.72 -13.36 1.16
C GLU A 94 -10.35 -13.66 1.78
N LYS A 95 -9.52 -14.48 1.14
CA LYS A 95 -8.14 -14.74 1.59
C LYS A 95 -7.31 -13.46 1.65
N ARG A 96 -7.45 -12.55 0.69
CA ARG A 96 -6.74 -11.26 0.69
C ARG A 96 -7.26 -10.32 1.76
N LEU A 97 -8.57 -10.28 1.96
CA LEU A 97 -9.18 -9.54 3.06
C LEU A 97 -8.68 -10.05 4.41
N GLN A 98 -8.62 -11.36 4.60
CA GLN A 98 -8.04 -11.95 5.80
C GLN A 98 -6.57 -11.55 5.98
N THR A 99 -5.75 -11.61 4.91
CA THR A 99 -4.36 -11.16 4.97
C THR A 99 -4.25 -9.67 5.34
N LEU A 100 -5.12 -8.83 4.79
CA LEU A 100 -5.18 -7.41 5.12
C LEU A 100 -5.47 -7.20 6.61
N ARG A 101 -6.53 -7.82 7.13
CA ARG A 101 -6.99 -7.64 8.52
C ARG A 101 -6.08 -8.29 9.56
N GLU A 102 -5.54 -9.48 9.28
CA GLU A 102 -4.78 -10.25 10.26
C GLU A 102 -3.26 -10.00 10.21
N ALA A 103 -2.73 -9.59 9.05
CA ALA A 103 -1.28 -9.47 8.88
C ALA A 103 -0.80 -8.05 8.59
N ILE A 104 -1.57 -7.23 7.85
CA ILE A 104 -1.12 -5.91 7.41
C ILE A 104 -1.57 -4.81 8.37
N LEU A 105 -2.87 -4.69 8.64
CA LEU A 105 -3.39 -3.66 9.54
C LEU A 105 -2.79 -3.74 10.95
N PRO A 106 -2.56 -4.93 11.53
CA PRO A 106 -1.93 -5.05 12.84
C PRO A 106 -0.41 -4.80 12.87
N LEU A 107 0.24 -4.55 11.73
CA LEU A 107 1.69 -4.24 11.72
C LEU A 107 2.04 -3.08 12.64
N ASN A 108 1.24 -2.03 12.60
CA ASN A 108 1.32 -0.93 13.55
C ASN A 108 -0.05 -0.24 13.64
N ILE A 109 -0.69 -0.32 14.79
CA ILE A 109 -2.00 0.29 15.04
C ILE A 109 -1.99 1.83 14.94
N TYR A 110 -0.82 2.44 14.95
CA TYR A 110 -0.63 3.89 14.78
C TYR A 110 -0.21 4.28 13.35
N ALA A 111 -0.04 3.31 12.45
CA ALA A 111 0.33 3.60 11.08
C ALA A 111 -0.82 4.29 10.33
N HIS A 112 -0.45 5.23 9.46
CA HIS A 112 -1.36 5.69 8.42
C HIS A 112 -1.44 4.63 7.33
N VAL A 113 -2.66 4.20 6.98
CA VAL A 113 -2.87 3.23 5.90
C VAL A 113 -3.59 3.91 4.75
N ILE A 114 -3.00 3.85 3.58
CA ILE A 114 -3.58 4.37 2.34
C ILE A 114 -3.80 3.19 1.40
N LEU A 115 -5.03 3.00 0.95
CA LEU A 115 -5.38 2.02 -0.05
C LEU A 115 -5.80 2.74 -1.33
N VAL A 116 -5.11 2.42 -2.41
CA VAL A 116 -5.41 2.88 -3.77
C VAL A 116 -5.74 1.66 -4.62
N GLY A 117 -6.83 1.73 -5.36
CA GLY A 117 -7.25 0.60 -6.19
C GLY A 117 -8.54 0.89 -6.95
N THR A 118 -8.89 0.01 -7.85
CA THR A 118 -10.11 0.04 -8.63
C THR A 118 -11.01 -1.14 -8.27
N VAL A 119 -12.32 -0.99 -8.45
CA VAL A 119 -13.26 -2.09 -8.30
C VAL A 119 -13.04 -3.07 -9.45
N THR A 120 -12.52 -4.24 -9.15
CA THR A 120 -12.20 -5.27 -10.15
C THR A 120 -13.30 -6.31 -10.28
N MET A 121 -14.09 -6.52 -9.23
CA MET A 121 -15.12 -7.57 -9.17
C MET A 121 -16.12 -7.24 -8.06
N GLN A 122 -17.36 -7.73 -8.20
CA GLN A 122 -18.31 -7.73 -7.08
C GLN A 122 -17.77 -8.57 -5.92
N GLY A 123 -17.89 -8.04 -4.70
CA GLY A 123 -17.36 -8.69 -3.50
C GLY A 123 -15.85 -8.52 -3.28
N SER A 124 -15.15 -7.81 -4.18
CA SER A 124 -13.74 -7.44 -3.96
C SER A 124 -13.58 -6.50 -2.77
N ILE A 125 -12.38 -6.37 -2.22
CA ILE A 125 -12.08 -5.50 -1.07
C ILE A 125 -12.47 -4.05 -1.39
N VAL A 126 -12.03 -3.54 -2.54
CA VAL A 126 -12.35 -2.17 -2.97
C VAL A 126 -13.84 -2.00 -3.21
N HIS A 127 -14.53 -3.00 -3.79
CA HIS A 127 -15.98 -2.97 -3.97
C HIS A 127 -16.73 -2.88 -2.63
N GLN A 128 -16.32 -3.65 -1.62
CA GLN A 128 -16.92 -3.62 -0.28
C GLN A 128 -16.74 -2.24 0.38
N ILE A 129 -15.54 -1.66 0.27
CA ILE A 129 -15.25 -0.31 0.79
C ILE A 129 -16.14 0.74 0.09
N VAL A 130 -16.26 0.68 -1.23
CA VAL A 130 -17.09 1.61 -2.01
C VAL A 130 -18.56 1.46 -1.66
N LYS A 131 -19.08 0.24 -1.55
CA LYS A 131 -20.47 -0.01 -1.11
C LYS A 131 -20.74 0.65 0.24
N ARG A 132 -19.87 0.42 1.22
CA ARG A 132 -20.02 0.99 2.56
C ARG A 132 -19.99 2.51 2.53
N ALA A 133 -19.07 3.11 1.77
CA ALA A 133 -18.97 4.57 1.61
C ALA A 133 -20.19 5.21 0.94
N ARG A 134 -20.93 4.45 0.11
CA ARG A 134 -22.15 4.91 -0.55
C ARG A 134 -23.42 4.64 0.25
N GLY A 135 -23.33 3.97 1.39
CA GLY A 135 -24.50 3.53 2.14
C GLY A 135 -25.26 2.37 1.45
N GLU A 136 -24.63 1.67 0.53
CA GLU A 136 -25.20 0.54 -0.21
C GLU A 136 -24.90 -0.78 0.53
N PHE A 137 -25.36 -0.94 1.77
CA PHE A 137 -25.11 -2.11 2.59
C PHE A 137 -26.36 -2.55 3.34
N ASP A 138 -26.39 -3.81 3.73
CA ASP A 138 -27.48 -4.38 4.52
C ASP A 138 -27.22 -4.11 6.01
N GLU A 139 -28.28 -3.80 6.76
CA GLU A 139 -28.19 -3.70 8.21
C GLU A 139 -28.24 -5.13 8.81
N GLY A 140 -27.12 -5.60 9.33
CA GLY A 140 -27.08 -6.89 10.03
C GLY A 140 -25.65 -7.45 10.22
N PRO A 141 -25.52 -8.44 11.09
CA PRO A 141 -24.22 -9.04 11.40
C PRO A 141 -23.61 -9.83 10.24
N ASP A 142 -24.41 -10.20 9.24
CA ASP A 142 -23.97 -10.97 8.06
C ASP A 142 -23.58 -10.06 6.88
N ASP A 143 -23.58 -8.74 7.06
CA ASP A 143 -23.15 -7.81 6.02
C ASP A 143 -21.64 -7.95 5.72
N PRO A 144 -21.26 -8.35 4.49
CA PRO A 144 -19.86 -8.55 4.14
C PRO A 144 -19.02 -7.26 4.16
N THR A 145 -19.65 -6.09 4.30
CA THR A 145 -18.95 -4.80 4.35
C THR A 145 -18.73 -4.29 5.78
N LEU A 146 -19.22 -5.00 6.80
CA LEU A 146 -19.15 -4.58 8.21
C LEU A 146 -17.71 -4.32 8.68
N TRP A 147 -16.76 -5.10 8.20
CA TRP A 147 -15.34 -4.94 8.53
C TRP A 147 -14.77 -3.56 8.20
N VAL A 148 -15.34 -2.86 7.21
CA VAL A 148 -14.92 -1.49 6.82
C VAL A 148 -15.16 -0.51 7.98
N GLU A 149 -16.28 -0.69 8.68
CA GLU A 149 -16.61 0.11 9.85
C GLU A 149 -15.81 -0.32 11.08
N GLU A 150 -15.67 -1.63 11.30
CA GLU A 150 -14.86 -2.19 12.39
C GLU A 150 -13.41 -1.69 12.34
N GLU A 151 -12.81 -1.63 11.15
CA GLU A 151 -11.45 -1.12 10.92
C GLU A 151 -11.41 0.41 10.76
N LYS A 152 -12.54 1.12 10.91
CA LYS A 152 -12.67 2.58 10.85
C LYS A 152 -12.11 3.17 9.54
N ILE A 153 -12.37 2.51 8.42
CA ILE A 153 -11.89 2.93 7.11
C ILE A 153 -12.74 4.07 6.58
N ALA A 154 -12.11 5.22 6.29
CA ALA A 154 -12.73 6.34 5.60
C ALA A 154 -12.42 6.25 4.10
N ALA A 155 -13.44 6.03 3.28
CA ALA A 155 -13.28 5.98 1.84
C ALA A 155 -13.59 7.33 1.19
N ARG A 156 -12.73 7.74 0.25
CA ARG A 156 -13.02 8.81 -0.69
C ARG A 156 -13.09 8.22 -2.09
N HIS A 157 -14.26 8.32 -2.69
CA HIS A 157 -14.47 7.86 -4.05
C HIS A 157 -14.14 8.98 -5.03
N TRP A 158 -13.08 8.78 -5.79
CA TRP A 158 -12.71 9.68 -6.89
C TRP A 158 -13.23 9.06 -8.19
N LEU A 159 -14.21 9.72 -8.82
CA LEU A 159 -14.53 9.45 -10.20
C LEU A 159 -13.52 10.23 -11.06
N PRO A 160 -12.83 9.60 -12.00
CA PRO A 160 -12.09 10.35 -12.99
C PRO A 160 -13.05 11.27 -13.71
N ILE A 161 -12.76 12.56 -13.75
CA ILE A 161 -13.49 13.49 -14.61
C ILE A 161 -13.11 13.14 -16.05
N LEU A 162 -13.95 12.35 -16.71
CA LEU A 162 -13.86 12.14 -18.13
C LEU A 162 -14.36 13.44 -18.78
N THR A 163 -13.44 14.34 -19.07
CA THR A 163 -13.74 15.43 -20.01
C THR A 163 -13.86 14.80 -21.38
N THR A 164 -15.09 14.64 -21.85
CA THR A 164 -15.33 14.37 -23.27
C THR A 164 -14.81 15.57 -24.09
N PRO A 165 -14.39 15.38 -25.35
CA PRO A 165 -13.96 16.49 -26.21
C PRO A 165 -14.99 17.61 -26.38
N SER A 166 -16.26 17.35 -26.07
CA SER A 166 -17.38 18.31 -26.08
C SER A 166 -17.52 19.08 -24.76
N GLY A 167 -16.78 18.76 -23.71
CA GLY A 167 -16.89 19.46 -22.42
C GLY A 167 -18.17 19.15 -21.64
N GLU A 168 -18.93 18.11 -22.03
CA GLU A 168 -20.15 17.64 -21.37
C GLU A 168 -19.86 16.50 -20.38
#